data_b80a923e13501a4f83cdbf6f466b13ac
#
_entry.id   b80a923e13501a4f83cdbf6f466b13ac
#
_cell.length_a   1.000
_cell.length_b   1.000
_cell.length_c   1.000
_cell.angle_alpha   90.00
_cell.angle_beta   90.00
_cell.angle_gamma   90.00
#
_symmetry.space_group_name_H-M   'P 1'
#
loop_
_entity.id
_entity.type
_entity.pdbx_description
1 polymer ?
#
loop_
_entity_poly.entity_id
_entity_poly.type
_entity_poly.pdbx_seq_one_letter_code
_entity_poly.pdbx_strand_id
1 'polypeptide(L)'
;FKTIPSVSTNSSFDRNTLTGLFLMGLILVLYSLWFPPTPPPNKKPTSEPASTRIEAARPADTSVESSTPSPDTSLVSGPWSKATRGNETIHTLSNGDLTLEFTNKGGVLRQATLNQFKTYRGDELRLFDSLGSRMHYALVTDQSLVRSDQCYFQAVPGQESGQLDFVLQLDEGQRIIHRYQLDSQGYRLSMGIRFEGLGGSIRNDYTTLEWSGAGPSQERDVSEERKTLEMVYRFRGEDPESMGLSSENQEDLRNNLQWISFRQKFFCAVLGADQHFDGAKISGSAEESPSQTGKFRAEVTLDLRATSTQTFGMWMYLGPNHFQTLKALDAGLEQQIPLGWGLFGWVNRFLVIPVFNWLDTFGWNYGWIILALTLIIKILLFPLTYKSLVSGAKMKVLKPEIDELKTKYEKDPTRMQSEQMKLFQKAGVNPLGGCLPMLLQLPILIALFNFFPASIELRQQAFLWADDLSTYDSILDLPFSIPFYGAHVSLFTLLMTASTLLYTRLSNQMSGVTGQMKVMGYVMPLMFIPVLNSYSAALSYYYFLANMVSFAQQWLVRRFVINEEALLRQIEENKKKPLKKSSFQQKMEDLAKKARENRKTPPNPRNK
;
A
#
# COMPACT_ATOMS: atom_id res chain seq x y z
N PHE A 1 8.69 -20.15 -44.94
CA PHE A 1 7.64 -19.30 -44.38
C PHE A 1 6.47 -20.19 -43.97
N LYS A 2 6.41 -20.59 -42.71
CA LYS A 2 5.24 -21.22 -42.07
C LYS A 2 4.82 -20.32 -40.93
N THR A 3 3.66 -19.75 -41.06
CA THR A 3 2.94 -18.98 -40.06
C THR A 3 2.59 -19.85 -38.85
N ILE A 4 3.03 -19.44 -37.68
CA ILE A 4 2.66 -20.02 -36.37
C ILE A 4 1.31 -19.39 -35.97
N PRO A 5 0.28 -20.15 -35.58
CA PRO A 5 -0.98 -19.60 -35.15
C PRO A 5 -0.84 -19.00 -33.76
N SER A 6 -1.30 -17.75 -33.60
CA SER A 6 -1.42 -17.05 -32.35
C SER A 6 -2.41 -17.78 -31.43
N VAL A 7 -1.92 -18.27 -30.30
CA VAL A 7 -2.77 -18.78 -29.20
C VAL A 7 -3.34 -17.59 -28.46
N SER A 8 -4.60 -17.29 -28.69
CA SER A 8 -5.36 -16.34 -27.87
C SER A 8 -5.65 -16.97 -26.51
N THR A 9 -4.94 -16.58 -25.48
CA THR A 9 -5.28 -16.90 -24.09
C THR A 9 -6.40 -15.98 -23.59
N ASN A 10 -7.64 -16.26 -23.97
CA ASN A 10 -8.81 -15.78 -23.26
C ASN A 10 -9.03 -16.65 -22.03
N SER A 11 -8.33 -16.37 -20.94
CA SER A 11 -8.71 -16.87 -19.62
C SER A 11 -9.83 -15.98 -19.05
N SER A 12 -11.07 -16.25 -19.45
CA SER A 12 -12.24 -15.78 -18.71
C SER A 12 -12.20 -16.44 -17.34
N PHE A 13 -11.70 -15.75 -16.34
CA PHE A 13 -11.85 -16.16 -14.94
C PHE A 13 -13.35 -16.26 -14.65
N ASP A 14 -13.82 -17.49 -14.49
CA ASP A 14 -15.22 -17.77 -14.17
C ASP A 14 -15.54 -17.15 -12.80
N ARG A 15 -16.63 -16.36 -12.72
CA ARG A 15 -17.09 -15.69 -11.49
C ARG A 15 -17.23 -16.66 -10.32
N ASN A 16 -17.45 -17.95 -10.57
CA ASN A 16 -17.52 -19.00 -9.57
C ASN A 16 -16.14 -19.41 -9.03
N THR A 17 -15.12 -19.34 -9.87
CA THR A 17 -13.72 -19.57 -9.49
C THR A 17 -13.20 -18.46 -8.59
N LEU A 18 -13.55 -17.20 -8.89
CA LEU A 18 -13.23 -16.03 -8.03
C LEU A 18 -13.93 -16.13 -6.66
N THR A 19 -15.20 -16.53 -6.63
CA THR A 19 -15.95 -16.72 -5.37
C THR A 19 -15.39 -17.91 -4.57
N GLY A 20 -15.01 -18.99 -5.25
CA GLY A 20 -14.37 -20.15 -4.62
C GLY A 20 -12.97 -19.85 -4.09
N LEU A 21 -12.16 -19.10 -4.84
CA LEU A 21 -10.84 -18.62 -4.41
C LEU A 21 -10.92 -17.67 -3.21
N PHE A 22 -11.91 -16.78 -3.21
CA PHE A 22 -12.15 -15.86 -2.08
C PHE A 22 -12.56 -16.61 -0.81
N LEU A 23 -13.49 -17.59 -0.94
CA LEU A 23 -13.89 -18.45 0.19
C LEU A 23 -12.74 -19.34 0.67
N MET A 24 -11.93 -19.87 -0.24
CA MET A 24 -10.75 -20.66 0.11
C MET A 24 -9.68 -19.81 0.77
N GLY A 25 -9.44 -18.59 0.28
CA GLY A 25 -8.52 -17.62 0.91
C GLY A 25 -8.97 -17.25 2.32
N LEU A 26 -10.25 -16.97 2.53
CA LEU A 26 -10.83 -16.69 3.84
C LEU A 26 -10.69 -17.88 4.81
N ILE A 27 -10.92 -19.09 4.32
CA ILE A 27 -10.75 -20.33 5.12
C ILE A 27 -9.28 -20.56 5.46
N LEU A 28 -8.34 -20.30 4.52
CA LEU A 28 -6.90 -20.42 4.77
C LEU A 28 -6.40 -19.40 5.77
N VAL A 29 -6.87 -18.16 5.71
CA VAL A 29 -6.55 -17.13 6.71
C VAL A 29 -7.07 -17.52 8.09
N LEU A 30 -8.31 -17.99 8.19
CA LEU A 30 -8.88 -18.46 9.45
C LEU A 30 -8.16 -19.72 9.97
N TYR A 31 -7.78 -20.63 9.08
CA TYR A 31 -7.01 -21.83 9.44
C TYR A 31 -5.61 -21.48 9.91
N SER A 32 -4.89 -20.56 9.24
CA SER A 32 -3.54 -20.13 9.65
C SER A 32 -3.53 -19.38 10.98
N LEU A 33 -4.64 -18.70 11.33
CA LEU A 33 -4.80 -18.02 12.62
C LEU A 33 -5.13 -18.99 13.76
N TRP A 34 -5.82 -20.09 13.47
CA TRP A 34 -6.19 -21.09 14.50
C TRP A 34 -5.18 -22.24 14.64
N PHE A 35 -4.42 -22.51 13.59
CA PHE A 35 -3.38 -23.52 13.56
C PHE A 35 -2.08 -22.90 13.02
N PRO A 36 -1.36 -22.11 13.84
CA PRO A 36 -0.07 -21.59 13.41
C PRO A 36 0.84 -22.77 13.05
N PRO A 37 1.59 -22.68 11.93
CA PRO A 37 2.51 -23.74 11.54
C PRO A 37 3.49 -23.98 12.67
N THR A 38 3.52 -25.22 13.18
CA THR A 38 4.55 -25.64 14.13
C THR A 38 5.91 -25.49 13.46
N PRO A 39 6.88 -24.82 14.10
CA PRO A 39 8.22 -24.73 13.53
C PRO A 39 8.76 -26.15 13.28
N PRO A 40 9.46 -26.37 12.17
CA PRO A 40 10.01 -27.70 11.86
C PRO A 40 10.89 -28.16 13.02
N PRO A 41 10.84 -29.45 13.41
CA PRO A 41 11.62 -29.96 14.51
C PRO A 41 13.10 -29.72 14.23
N ASN A 42 13.75 -29.03 15.15
CA ASN A 42 15.18 -28.78 15.14
C ASN A 42 15.90 -30.11 15.08
N LYS A 43 16.45 -30.49 13.92
CA LYS A 43 17.32 -31.65 13.81
C LYS A 43 18.57 -31.34 14.62
N LYS A 44 18.66 -31.92 15.80
CA LYS A 44 19.92 -32.02 16.56
C LYS A 44 20.98 -32.63 15.66
N PRO A 45 22.17 -32.05 15.57
CA PRO A 45 23.27 -32.75 14.92
C PRO A 45 23.63 -33.96 15.75
N THR A 46 23.66 -35.12 15.12
CA THR A 46 24.17 -36.38 15.65
C THR A 46 25.64 -36.19 15.93
N SER A 47 25.99 -36.33 17.20
CA SER A 47 27.35 -36.38 17.68
C SER A 47 27.94 -37.74 17.35
N GLU A 48 29.04 -37.78 16.64
CA GLU A 48 30.01 -38.89 16.72
C GLU A 48 31.38 -38.35 17.13
N PRO A 49 32.15 -39.14 17.89
CA PRO A 49 33.22 -38.65 18.74
C PRO A 49 34.62 -38.84 18.14
N ALA A 50 35.47 -37.85 18.29
CA ALA A 50 36.90 -38.14 18.38
C ALA A 50 37.63 -37.02 19.12
N SER A 51 38.19 -37.44 20.21
CA SER A 51 39.13 -36.77 21.10
C SER A 51 40.32 -36.12 20.39
N THR A 52 40.68 -34.90 20.81
CA THR A 52 42.08 -34.67 21.28
C THR A 52 42.09 -33.32 22.02
N ARG A 53 42.51 -33.43 23.27
CA ARG A 53 42.74 -32.36 24.23
C ARG A 53 44.06 -31.68 23.88
N ILE A 54 44.06 -30.36 23.66
CA ILE A 54 45.26 -29.52 23.83
C ILE A 54 44.86 -28.27 24.62
N GLU A 55 45.73 -27.96 25.50
CA GLU A 55 45.77 -27.13 26.67
C GLU A 55 45.60 -25.62 26.42
N ALA A 56 45.07 -24.96 27.42
CA ALA A 56 44.74 -23.55 27.46
C ALA A 56 45.95 -22.61 27.34
N ALA A 57 45.84 -21.59 26.51
CA ALA A 57 46.60 -20.35 26.64
C ALA A 57 45.63 -19.17 26.76
N ARG A 58 45.85 -18.31 27.77
CA ARG A 58 45.07 -17.11 28.11
C ARG A 58 45.07 -16.09 26.98
N PRO A 59 43.99 -15.36 26.81
CA PRO A 59 43.92 -14.26 25.82
C PRO A 59 44.70 -13.05 26.32
N ALA A 60 45.54 -12.53 25.44
CA ALA A 60 46.04 -11.17 25.52
C ALA A 60 44.99 -10.22 24.96
N ASP A 61 44.63 -9.21 25.73
CA ASP A 61 43.87 -8.06 25.29
C ASP A 61 44.58 -7.39 24.08
N THR A 62 43.91 -7.45 22.94
CA THR A 62 44.24 -6.56 21.83
C THR A 62 42.90 -5.96 21.35
N SER A 63 42.64 -4.77 21.83
CA SER A 63 41.63 -3.88 21.28
C SER A 63 42.02 -3.60 19.82
N VAL A 64 41.34 -4.28 18.88
CA VAL A 64 41.38 -3.90 17.48
C VAL A 64 40.39 -2.74 17.33
N GLU A 65 40.92 -1.53 17.39
CA GLU A 65 40.26 -0.37 16.82
C GLU A 65 39.95 -0.69 15.36
N SER A 66 38.67 -0.77 15.04
CA SER A 66 38.17 -0.80 13.69
C SER A 66 38.42 0.57 13.07
N SER A 67 39.65 0.82 12.61
CA SER A 67 39.95 1.93 11.74
C SER A 67 39.35 1.61 10.37
N THR A 68 38.19 2.15 10.08
CA THR A 68 37.75 2.39 8.70
C THR A 68 38.87 3.16 8.00
N PRO A 69 39.45 2.66 6.90
CA PRO A 69 40.43 3.42 6.16
C PRO A 69 39.75 4.67 5.63
N SER A 70 40.12 5.84 6.17
CA SER A 70 39.86 7.10 5.50
C SER A 70 40.45 6.99 4.09
N PRO A 71 39.69 7.22 3.01
CA PRO A 71 40.26 7.17 1.68
C PRO A 71 41.39 8.21 1.61
N ASP A 72 42.55 7.69 1.28
CA ASP A 72 43.80 8.46 1.24
C ASP A 72 43.68 9.55 0.16
N THR A 73 43.37 10.77 0.56
CA THR A 73 43.18 11.96 -0.31
C THR A 73 44.51 12.42 -0.94
N SER A 74 45.61 11.73 -0.61
CA SER A 74 46.98 12.11 -0.98
C SER A 74 47.39 11.72 -2.41
N LEU A 75 46.52 11.02 -3.17
CA LEU A 75 46.88 10.48 -4.50
C LEU A 75 46.25 11.21 -5.69
N VAL A 76 45.45 12.24 -5.47
CA VAL A 76 44.85 13.02 -6.57
C VAL A 76 45.86 14.05 -7.05
N SER A 77 46.35 13.91 -8.28
CA SER A 77 47.34 14.81 -8.90
C SER A 77 46.75 15.59 -10.08
N GLY A 78 47.44 16.61 -10.53
CA GLY A 78 47.01 17.44 -11.66
C GLY A 78 45.84 18.39 -11.36
N PRO A 79 45.00 18.72 -12.37
CA PRO A 79 43.87 19.66 -12.24
C PRO A 79 42.88 19.27 -11.13
N TRP A 80 42.66 17.99 -10.91
CA TRP A 80 41.76 17.42 -9.91
C TRP A 80 42.21 17.70 -8.47
N SER A 81 43.55 17.82 -8.23
CA SER A 81 44.08 18.14 -6.89
C SER A 81 43.64 19.52 -6.39
N LYS A 82 43.43 20.48 -7.30
CA LYS A 82 42.91 21.81 -6.94
C LYS A 82 41.40 21.72 -6.59
N ALA A 83 40.66 20.86 -7.30
CA ALA A 83 39.25 20.68 -7.14
C ALA A 83 38.86 20.07 -5.78
N THR A 84 39.77 19.32 -5.13
CA THR A 84 39.53 18.69 -3.82
C THR A 84 39.82 19.61 -2.62
N ARG A 85 40.28 20.84 -2.87
CA ARG A 85 40.60 21.83 -1.82
C ARG A 85 39.57 22.95 -1.82
N GLY A 86 38.92 23.18 -0.68
CA GLY A 86 37.93 24.25 -0.54
C GLY A 86 37.28 24.25 0.82
N ASN A 87 36.38 25.19 1.04
CA ASN A 87 35.52 25.25 2.21
C ASN A 87 34.10 24.92 1.81
N GLU A 88 33.43 24.12 2.63
CA GLU A 88 32.02 23.79 2.41
C GLU A 88 31.13 25.02 2.66
N THR A 89 30.27 25.34 1.71
CA THR A 89 29.25 26.39 1.80
C THR A 89 27.90 25.82 1.44
N ILE A 90 26.88 26.33 2.11
CA ILE A 90 25.48 25.93 1.87
C ILE A 90 24.77 27.01 1.07
N HIS A 91 24.01 26.59 0.06
CA HIS A 91 23.20 27.44 -0.81
C HIS A 91 21.78 26.99 -0.78
N THR A 92 20.84 27.93 -0.79
CA THR A 92 19.41 27.62 -0.63
C THR A 92 18.65 28.07 -1.86
N LEU A 93 17.76 27.18 -2.36
CA LEU A 93 16.67 27.49 -3.27
C LEU A 93 15.34 27.27 -2.54
N SER A 94 14.40 28.19 -2.68
CA SER A 94 13.10 28.06 -2.04
C SER A 94 12.00 28.60 -2.94
N ASN A 95 10.84 27.93 -2.88
CA ASN A 95 9.54 28.43 -3.34
C ASN A 95 8.56 28.40 -2.15
N GLY A 96 7.26 28.63 -2.38
CA GLY A 96 6.24 28.60 -1.31
C GLY A 96 6.07 27.22 -0.64
N ASP A 97 6.40 26.14 -1.33
CA ASP A 97 6.11 24.76 -0.93
C ASP A 97 7.34 24.02 -0.42
N LEU A 98 8.52 24.32 -0.98
CA LEU A 98 9.73 23.54 -0.81
C LEU A 98 10.95 24.46 -0.56
N THR A 99 11.77 24.11 0.42
CA THR A 99 13.09 24.72 0.68
C THR A 99 14.18 23.66 0.55
N LEU A 100 15.13 23.91 -0.35
CA LEU A 100 16.22 23.00 -0.70
C LEU A 100 17.56 23.60 -0.29
N GLU A 101 18.36 22.84 0.44
CA GLU A 101 19.74 23.20 0.81
C GLU A 101 20.71 22.36 -0.02
N PHE A 102 21.63 23.02 -0.67
CA PHE A 102 22.71 22.44 -1.47
C PHE A 102 24.07 22.70 -0.83
N THR A 103 24.96 21.72 -0.91
CA THR A 103 26.36 21.92 -0.55
C THR A 103 27.21 22.08 -1.81
N ASN A 104 28.17 23.03 -1.77
CA ASN A 104 29.16 23.16 -2.84
C ASN A 104 30.18 22.01 -2.85
N LYS A 105 30.29 21.24 -1.77
CA LYS A 105 31.06 20.01 -1.73
C LYS A 105 30.29 18.91 -2.44
N GLY A 106 30.71 18.54 -3.63
CA GLY A 106 29.97 17.69 -4.55
C GLY A 106 29.00 18.45 -5.44
N GLY A 107 28.59 19.68 -5.10
CA GLY A 107 27.58 20.45 -5.84
C GLY A 107 26.21 19.76 -5.85
N VAL A 108 25.74 19.27 -4.71
CA VAL A 108 24.57 18.37 -4.62
C VAL A 108 23.56 18.81 -3.56
N LEU A 109 22.33 18.33 -3.72
CA LEU A 109 21.26 18.50 -2.75
C LEU A 109 21.61 17.76 -1.45
N ARG A 110 21.52 18.48 -0.33
CA ARG A 110 21.76 17.98 1.03
C ARG A 110 20.46 17.75 1.80
N GLN A 111 19.53 18.71 1.76
CA GLN A 111 18.33 18.74 2.56
C GLN A 111 17.14 19.24 1.76
N ALA A 112 15.97 18.66 2.00
CA ALA A 112 14.70 19.12 1.46
C ALA A 112 13.69 19.28 2.61
N THR A 113 13.16 20.50 2.79
CA THR A 113 12.17 20.84 3.81
C THR A 113 10.84 21.18 3.14
N LEU A 114 9.77 20.56 3.56
CA LEU A 114 8.41 20.81 3.07
C LEU A 114 7.75 21.89 3.92
N ASN A 115 7.61 23.10 3.38
CA ASN A 115 7.21 24.30 4.13
C ASN A 115 5.76 24.22 4.66
N GLN A 116 4.88 23.51 3.96
CA GLN A 116 3.46 23.36 4.27
C GLN A 116 3.17 22.27 5.32
N PHE A 117 4.16 21.45 5.67
CA PHE A 117 3.98 20.27 6.51
C PHE A 117 4.81 20.33 7.78
N LYS A 118 4.30 19.68 8.83
CA LYS A 118 5.00 19.51 10.11
C LYS A 118 5.10 18.02 10.44
N THR A 119 6.09 17.66 11.28
CA THR A 119 6.12 16.34 11.89
C THR A 119 4.98 16.21 12.92
N TYR A 120 4.73 15.01 13.42
CA TYR A 120 3.73 14.83 14.49
C TYR A 120 4.07 15.60 15.78
N ARG A 121 5.33 16.02 15.96
CA ARG A 121 5.78 16.84 17.11
C ARG A 121 5.63 18.36 16.87
N GLY A 122 5.24 18.75 15.66
CA GLY A 122 5.14 20.15 15.26
C GLY A 122 6.45 20.75 14.70
N ASP A 123 7.52 19.95 14.58
CA ASP A 123 8.78 20.37 14.00
C ASP A 123 8.67 20.51 12.47
N GLU A 124 9.66 21.16 11.84
CA GLU A 124 9.76 21.24 10.38
C GLU A 124 9.86 19.84 9.76
N LEU A 125 9.13 19.61 8.67
CA LEU A 125 9.16 18.34 7.98
C LEU A 125 10.29 18.31 6.97
N ARG A 126 11.30 17.49 7.25
CA ARG A 126 12.45 17.23 6.39
C ARG A 126 12.36 15.85 5.78
N LEU A 127 12.67 15.70 4.49
CA LEU A 127 12.62 14.42 3.81
C LEU A 127 13.83 13.53 4.10
N PHE A 128 14.93 14.11 4.54
CA PHE A 128 16.14 13.40 4.91
C PHE A 128 16.53 13.75 6.34
N ASP A 129 17.27 12.87 7.00
CA ASP A 129 17.76 13.12 8.36
C ASP A 129 18.90 14.18 8.41
N SER A 130 19.50 14.37 9.57
CA SER A 130 20.59 15.32 9.77
C SER A 130 21.85 15.03 8.93
N LEU A 131 22.05 13.78 8.48
CA LEU A 131 23.11 13.40 7.56
C LEU A 131 22.78 13.79 6.11
N GLY A 132 21.49 14.07 5.84
CA GLY A 132 20.97 14.52 4.57
C GLY A 132 20.98 13.46 3.48
N SER A 133 20.70 13.94 2.27
CA SER A 133 20.87 13.17 1.04
C SER A 133 22.33 13.22 0.61
N ARG A 134 22.83 12.11 0.08
CA ARG A 134 24.15 12.03 -0.54
C ARG A 134 23.99 11.62 -1.99
N MET A 135 24.66 12.37 -2.85
CA MET A 135 24.69 12.07 -4.28
C MET A 135 26.12 12.21 -4.78
N HIS A 136 26.65 11.22 -5.45
CA HIS A 136 27.99 11.29 -6.02
C HIS A 136 28.14 10.32 -7.18
N TYR A 137 29.14 10.59 -8.01
CA TYR A 137 29.64 9.69 -9.05
C TYR A 137 31.17 9.66 -9.03
N ALA A 138 31.74 8.63 -9.62
CA ALA A 138 33.17 8.44 -9.70
C ALA A 138 33.66 8.49 -11.16
N LEU A 139 34.74 9.23 -11.40
CA LEU A 139 35.39 9.35 -12.70
C LEU A 139 36.79 8.73 -12.63
N VAL A 140 37.06 7.80 -13.54
CA VAL A 140 38.40 7.21 -13.71
C VAL A 140 39.20 8.10 -14.65
N THR A 141 40.27 8.66 -14.14
CA THR A 141 41.21 9.46 -14.91
C THR A 141 42.53 8.71 -15.14
N ASP A 142 43.44 9.24 -15.95
CA ASP A 142 44.76 8.60 -16.17
C ASP A 142 45.57 8.37 -14.88
N GLN A 143 45.30 9.14 -13.84
CA GLN A 143 46.13 9.19 -12.63
C GLN A 143 45.42 8.68 -11.38
N SER A 144 44.10 8.76 -11.34
CA SER A 144 43.35 8.47 -10.12
C SER A 144 41.86 8.24 -10.36
N LEU A 145 41.20 7.64 -9.36
CA LEU A 145 39.74 7.63 -9.23
C LEU A 145 39.34 8.91 -8.49
N VAL A 146 38.52 9.74 -9.12
CA VAL A 146 38.03 10.99 -8.53
C VAL A 146 36.56 10.85 -8.22
N ARG A 147 36.16 11.07 -6.98
CA ARG A 147 34.75 11.11 -6.56
C ARG A 147 34.26 12.55 -6.53
N SER A 148 33.06 12.79 -7.08
CA SER A 148 32.50 14.15 -7.15
C SER A 148 32.23 14.75 -5.77
N ASP A 149 31.88 13.94 -4.76
CA ASP A 149 31.64 14.38 -3.37
C ASP A 149 32.89 14.83 -2.61
N GLN A 150 34.08 14.61 -3.19
CA GLN A 150 35.35 15.13 -2.67
C GLN A 150 35.74 16.49 -3.29
N CYS A 151 35.05 16.90 -4.36
CA CYS A 151 35.35 18.13 -5.10
C CYS A 151 34.50 19.31 -4.61
N TYR A 152 35.08 20.49 -4.61
CA TYR A 152 34.43 21.74 -4.26
C TYR A 152 34.07 22.52 -5.54
N PHE A 153 32.78 22.64 -5.77
CA PHE A 153 32.20 23.34 -6.91
C PHE A 153 32.03 24.83 -6.55
N GLN A 154 32.09 25.69 -7.52
CA GLN A 154 31.72 27.09 -7.39
C GLN A 154 30.23 27.24 -7.66
N ALA A 155 29.48 27.76 -6.69
CA ALA A 155 28.08 28.09 -6.89
C ALA A 155 27.95 29.38 -7.71
N VAL A 156 27.15 29.33 -8.75
CA VAL A 156 26.87 30.47 -9.64
C VAL A 156 25.33 30.60 -9.70
N PRO A 157 24.78 31.76 -9.32
CA PRO A 157 23.37 32.04 -9.55
C PRO A 157 23.03 31.88 -11.02
N GLY A 158 21.95 31.17 -11.32
CA GLY A 158 21.50 31.00 -12.69
C GLY A 158 20.90 32.27 -13.29
N GLN A 159 20.60 32.21 -14.57
CA GLN A 159 19.99 33.34 -15.30
C GLN A 159 18.50 33.45 -15.00
N GLU A 160 17.86 32.35 -14.61
CA GLU A 160 16.41 32.29 -14.32
C GLU A 160 16.17 32.27 -12.81
N SER A 161 15.01 32.75 -12.39
CA SER A 161 14.59 32.66 -10.99
C SER A 161 14.46 31.19 -10.59
N GLY A 162 14.98 30.83 -9.41
CA GLY A 162 14.98 29.44 -8.92
C GLY A 162 16.08 28.56 -9.54
N GLN A 163 17.03 29.12 -10.31
CA GLN A 163 18.15 28.38 -10.90
C GLN A 163 19.42 28.56 -10.06
N LEU A 164 20.14 27.44 -9.87
CA LEU A 164 21.44 27.41 -9.22
C LEU A 164 22.35 26.45 -9.98
N ASP A 165 23.50 26.95 -10.45
CA ASP A 165 24.51 26.15 -11.13
C ASP A 165 25.74 25.97 -10.19
N PHE A 166 26.26 24.76 -10.12
CA PHE A 166 27.53 24.42 -9.47
C PHE A 166 28.52 24.05 -10.56
N VAL A 167 29.58 24.81 -10.67
CA VAL A 167 30.62 24.70 -11.71
C VAL A 167 31.92 24.20 -11.10
N LEU A 168 32.44 23.08 -11.58
CA LEU A 168 33.78 22.59 -11.29
C LEU A 168 34.66 22.87 -12.50
N GLN A 169 35.51 23.91 -12.40
CA GLN A 169 36.49 24.22 -13.43
C GLN A 169 37.76 23.41 -13.17
N LEU A 170 38.18 22.60 -14.12
CA LEU A 170 39.37 21.75 -14.01
C LEU A 170 40.55 22.35 -14.75
N ASP A 171 40.37 22.64 -16.06
CA ASP A 171 41.36 23.29 -16.90
C ASP A 171 40.66 24.16 -17.95
N GLU A 172 41.42 24.84 -18.83
CA GLU A 172 40.84 25.65 -19.90
C GLU A 172 39.97 24.78 -20.83
N GLY A 173 38.66 25.11 -20.87
CA GLY A 173 37.67 24.33 -21.63
C GLY A 173 37.21 23.03 -20.99
N GLN A 174 37.74 22.62 -19.82
CA GLN A 174 37.33 21.40 -19.10
C GLN A 174 36.55 21.75 -17.85
N ARG A 175 35.27 21.41 -17.82
CA ARG A 175 34.40 21.69 -16.67
C ARG A 175 33.26 20.71 -16.51
N ILE A 176 32.76 20.61 -15.27
CA ILE A 176 31.56 19.89 -14.90
C ILE A 176 30.57 20.90 -14.34
N ILE A 177 29.34 20.83 -14.79
CA ILE A 177 28.25 21.72 -14.36
C ILE A 177 27.12 20.90 -13.84
N HIS A 178 26.73 21.11 -12.57
CA HIS A 178 25.49 20.63 -12.03
C HIS A 178 24.50 21.79 -12.03
N ARG A 179 23.44 21.67 -12.81
CA ARG A 179 22.38 22.66 -12.91
C ARG A 179 21.16 22.20 -12.16
N TYR A 180 20.60 23.08 -11.35
CA TYR A 180 19.36 22.87 -10.63
C TYR A 180 18.38 23.97 -10.95
N GLN A 181 17.12 23.59 -11.22
CA GLN A 181 16.03 24.53 -11.47
C GLN A 181 14.83 24.10 -10.65
N LEU A 182 14.49 24.87 -9.62
CA LEU A 182 13.29 24.67 -8.81
C LEU A 182 12.10 25.34 -9.51
N ASP A 183 11.01 24.61 -9.69
CA ASP A 183 9.77 25.15 -10.22
C ASP A 183 9.26 26.27 -9.29
N SER A 184 8.57 27.26 -9.85
CA SER A 184 8.06 28.42 -9.08
C SER A 184 7.03 28.03 -8.03
N GLN A 185 6.37 26.89 -8.16
CA GLN A 185 5.40 26.29 -7.23
C GLN A 185 5.54 24.76 -7.27
N GLY A 186 5.14 24.12 -6.17
CA GLY A 186 5.12 22.66 -6.06
C GLY A 186 6.47 22.08 -5.65
N TYR A 187 6.66 20.80 -5.97
CA TYR A 187 7.69 19.95 -5.35
C TYR A 187 8.68 19.37 -6.36
N ARG A 188 8.75 19.91 -7.57
CA ARG A 188 9.64 19.42 -8.62
C ARG A 188 10.90 20.25 -8.71
N LEU A 189 12.04 19.57 -8.79
CA LEU A 189 13.38 20.09 -9.05
C LEU A 189 13.90 19.46 -10.34
N SER A 190 14.12 20.23 -11.38
CA SER A 190 14.87 19.78 -12.56
C SER A 190 16.35 19.82 -12.24
N MET A 191 17.09 18.80 -12.67
CA MET A 191 18.54 18.75 -12.49
C MET A 191 19.25 18.22 -13.72
N GLY A 192 20.46 18.70 -13.97
CA GLY A 192 21.30 18.23 -15.06
C GLY A 192 22.77 18.17 -14.67
N ILE A 193 23.46 17.11 -15.07
CA ILE A 193 24.91 16.98 -14.97
C ILE A 193 25.46 17.10 -16.37
N ARG A 194 26.33 18.10 -16.60
CA ARG A 194 26.94 18.36 -17.90
C ARG A 194 28.46 18.29 -17.80
N PHE A 195 29.04 17.49 -18.64
CA PHE A 195 30.47 17.32 -18.81
C PHE A 195 30.90 18.06 -20.09
N GLU A 196 31.90 18.93 -20.00
CA GLU A 196 32.44 19.68 -21.13
C GLU A 196 33.96 19.51 -21.23
N GLY A 197 34.45 19.16 -22.42
CA GLY A 197 35.86 19.03 -22.72
C GLY A 197 36.60 17.86 -22.05
N LEU A 198 35.88 16.91 -21.45
CA LEU A 198 36.46 15.83 -20.64
C LEU A 198 36.70 14.51 -21.39
N GLY A 199 36.32 14.41 -22.66
CA GLY A 199 36.38 13.14 -23.41
C GLY A 199 37.78 12.53 -23.56
N GLY A 200 38.85 13.29 -23.37
CA GLY A 200 40.24 12.79 -23.34
C GLY A 200 40.80 12.51 -21.95
N SER A 201 40.10 12.97 -20.90
CA SER A 201 40.59 12.94 -19.51
C SER A 201 39.89 11.86 -18.67
N ILE A 202 38.75 11.34 -19.13
CA ILE A 202 37.97 10.27 -18.50
C ILE A 202 38.18 8.98 -19.29
N ARG A 203 38.43 7.87 -18.58
CA ARG A 203 38.77 6.57 -19.15
C ARG A 203 37.66 5.55 -19.05
N ASN A 204 36.64 5.80 -18.23
CA ASN A 204 35.48 4.90 -18.12
C ASN A 204 34.36 5.30 -19.06
N ASP A 205 33.82 4.30 -19.77
CA ASP A 205 32.66 4.47 -20.67
C ASP A 205 31.35 4.68 -19.90
N TYR A 206 31.30 4.25 -18.65
CA TYR A 206 30.14 4.35 -17.77
C TYR A 206 30.56 4.80 -16.37
N THR A 207 29.71 5.55 -15.72
CA THR A 207 29.82 5.82 -14.28
C THR A 207 28.51 5.50 -13.59
N THR A 208 28.59 5.35 -12.28
CA THR A 208 27.42 5.14 -11.42
C THR A 208 27.16 6.41 -10.64
N LEU A 209 25.98 6.99 -10.82
CA LEU A 209 25.45 8.01 -9.95
C LEU A 209 24.82 7.33 -8.74
N GLU A 210 25.48 7.38 -7.61
CA GLU A 210 24.93 6.91 -6.34
C GLU A 210 24.09 8.02 -5.70
N TRP A 211 22.84 7.69 -5.35
CA TRP A 211 21.97 8.51 -4.54
C TRP A 211 21.53 7.71 -3.32
N SER A 212 21.84 8.22 -2.13
CA SER A 212 21.52 7.54 -0.87
C SER A 212 21.05 8.53 0.19
N GLY A 213 20.27 8.04 1.14
CA GLY A 213 19.75 8.85 2.23
C GLY A 213 19.07 8.00 3.29
N ALA A 214 18.65 8.67 4.37
CA ALA A 214 17.85 8.09 5.42
C ALA A 214 16.60 8.95 5.64
N GLY A 215 15.43 8.30 5.71
CA GLY A 215 14.16 8.94 6.00
C GLY A 215 14.00 9.16 7.50
N PRO A 216 13.80 10.41 7.98
CA PRO A 216 13.44 10.64 9.36
C PRO A 216 12.02 10.18 9.66
N SER A 217 11.75 9.87 10.94
CA SER A 217 10.40 9.56 11.40
C SER A 217 9.54 10.83 11.40
N GLN A 218 8.41 10.79 10.70
CA GLN A 218 7.49 11.91 10.52
C GLN A 218 6.20 11.76 11.31
N GLU A 219 5.81 10.49 11.61
CA GLU A 219 4.51 10.14 12.14
C GLU A 219 4.58 9.66 13.60
N ARG A 220 3.43 9.72 14.31
CA ARG A 220 3.31 9.26 15.70
C ARG A 220 3.66 7.78 15.85
N ASP A 221 3.22 6.94 14.92
CA ASP A 221 3.49 5.51 14.91
C ASP A 221 4.61 5.17 13.91
N VAL A 222 5.85 5.19 14.41
CA VAL A 222 7.05 4.85 13.63
C VAL A 222 7.02 3.39 13.14
N SER A 223 6.37 2.49 13.89
CA SER A 223 6.27 1.09 13.48
C SER A 223 5.40 0.92 12.24
N GLU A 224 4.25 1.62 12.19
CA GLU A 224 3.40 1.64 11.00
C GLU A 224 4.08 2.36 9.83
N GLU A 225 4.81 3.45 10.09
CA GLU A 225 5.56 4.17 9.07
C GLU A 225 6.61 3.27 8.41
N ARG A 226 7.35 2.46 9.19
CA ARG A 226 8.33 1.49 8.69
C ARG A 226 7.73 0.41 7.82
N LYS A 227 6.54 -0.08 8.14
CA LYS A 227 5.86 -1.12 7.35
C LYS A 227 5.48 -0.64 5.95
N THR A 228 5.37 0.68 5.76
CA THR A 228 5.00 1.29 4.49
C THR A 228 6.18 1.74 3.64
N LEU A 229 7.42 1.54 4.13
CA LEU A 229 8.62 1.90 3.37
C LEU A 229 8.83 1.00 2.17
N GLU A 230 9.00 1.61 1.02
CA GLU A 230 9.28 0.90 -0.23
C GLU A 230 10.22 1.72 -1.11
N MET A 231 11.06 1.02 -1.89
CA MET A 231 11.62 1.55 -3.11
C MET A 231 10.67 1.20 -4.24
N VAL A 232 10.06 2.22 -4.84
CA VAL A 232 9.16 2.05 -5.99
C VAL A 232 9.91 2.50 -7.24
N TYR A 233 9.77 1.77 -8.34
CA TYR A 233 10.43 2.11 -9.59
C TYR A 233 9.51 1.83 -10.77
N ARG A 234 9.77 2.50 -11.89
CA ARG A 234 8.97 2.35 -13.08
C ARG A 234 9.83 2.27 -14.33
N PHE A 235 9.59 1.26 -15.14
CA PHE A 235 10.11 1.19 -16.51
C PHE A 235 9.20 1.99 -17.43
N ARG A 236 9.77 2.56 -18.48
CA ARG A 236 9.01 3.38 -19.42
C ARG A 236 7.93 2.55 -20.13
N GLY A 237 6.68 2.98 -20.01
CA GLY A 237 5.51 2.30 -20.59
C GLY A 237 4.96 1.13 -19.80
N GLU A 238 5.48 0.86 -18.61
CA GLU A 238 5.02 -0.19 -17.71
C GLU A 238 4.38 0.40 -16.44
N ASP A 239 3.66 -0.43 -15.69
CA ASP A 239 3.17 -0.06 -14.36
C ASP A 239 4.32 -0.03 -13.35
N PRO A 240 4.26 0.77 -12.29
CA PRO A 240 5.28 0.76 -11.25
C PRO A 240 5.35 -0.57 -10.51
N GLU A 241 6.58 -0.97 -10.17
CA GLU A 241 6.89 -2.10 -9.30
C GLU A 241 7.47 -1.58 -7.98
N SER A 242 7.44 -2.41 -6.92
CA SER A 242 7.96 -2.00 -5.62
C SER A 242 8.72 -3.11 -4.92
N MET A 243 9.80 -2.70 -4.24
CA MET A 243 10.60 -3.49 -3.33
C MET A 243 10.36 -3.00 -1.90
N GLY A 244 9.77 -3.85 -1.05
CA GLY A 244 9.55 -3.51 0.36
C GLY A 244 10.86 -3.45 1.15
N LEU A 245 10.93 -2.53 2.11
CA LEU A 245 12.11 -2.28 2.94
C LEU A 245 11.95 -2.74 4.40
N SER A 246 11.00 -3.61 4.70
CA SER A 246 10.81 -4.15 6.06
C SER A 246 12.02 -4.95 6.58
N SER A 247 12.86 -5.44 5.69
CA SER A 247 14.17 -6.05 5.93
C SER A 247 15.17 -5.50 4.92
N GLU A 248 16.47 -5.75 5.14
CA GLU A 248 17.48 -5.43 4.13
C GLU A 248 17.16 -6.15 2.81
N ASN A 249 17.04 -5.37 1.75
CA ASN A 249 16.65 -5.86 0.43
C ASN A 249 17.44 -5.13 -0.66
N GLN A 250 17.63 -5.81 -1.80
CA GLN A 250 18.38 -5.30 -2.94
C GLN A 250 17.82 -5.85 -4.23
N GLU A 251 17.80 -5.04 -5.29
CA GLU A 251 17.33 -5.42 -6.60
C GLU A 251 18.15 -4.75 -7.71
N ASP A 252 18.44 -5.51 -8.77
CA ASP A 252 19.12 -5.02 -9.97
C ASP A 252 18.07 -4.72 -11.06
N LEU A 253 17.97 -3.46 -11.46
CA LEU A 253 16.98 -2.98 -12.41
C LEU A 253 17.57 -2.92 -13.81
N ARG A 254 16.81 -3.41 -14.79
CA ARG A 254 17.18 -3.39 -16.22
C ARG A 254 17.17 -1.97 -16.80
N ASN A 255 17.65 -1.82 -18.01
CA ASN A 255 17.59 -0.58 -18.78
C ASN A 255 16.14 -0.11 -19.04
N ASN A 256 15.98 1.11 -19.56
CA ASN A 256 14.70 1.79 -19.82
C ASN A 256 13.94 2.18 -18.56
N LEU A 257 14.68 2.41 -17.47
CA LEU A 257 14.13 2.84 -16.20
C LEU A 257 13.76 4.33 -16.25
N GLN A 258 12.53 4.66 -15.90
CA GLN A 258 12.01 6.04 -15.97
C GLN A 258 12.28 6.82 -14.68
N TRP A 259 11.98 6.22 -13.52
CA TRP A 259 12.22 6.82 -12.22
C TRP A 259 12.32 5.78 -11.10
N ILE A 260 12.95 6.19 -9.99
CA ILE A 260 13.07 5.47 -8.71
C ILE A 260 12.55 6.39 -7.62
N SER A 261 11.76 5.86 -6.70
CA SER A 261 11.15 6.57 -5.57
C SER A 261 11.49 5.88 -4.26
N PHE A 262 12.01 6.62 -3.29
CA PHE A 262 11.97 6.26 -1.88
C PHE A 262 10.66 6.75 -1.30
N ARG A 263 9.72 5.82 -1.09
CA ARG A 263 8.37 6.11 -0.61
C ARG A 263 8.24 5.82 0.86
N GLN A 264 7.91 6.83 1.64
CA GLN A 264 7.44 6.77 3.02
C GLN A 264 5.90 6.79 3.04
N LYS A 265 5.30 6.76 4.21
CA LYS A 265 3.83 6.70 4.37
C LYS A 265 3.12 7.83 3.59
N PHE A 266 3.48 9.08 3.84
CA PHE A 266 2.82 10.26 3.26
C PHE A 266 3.70 11.09 2.34
N PHE A 267 4.99 10.79 2.26
CA PHE A 267 5.95 11.56 1.48
C PHE A 267 6.83 10.64 0.65
N CYS A 268 7.37 11.19 -0.42
CA CYS A 268 8.36 10.48 -1.22
C CYS A 268 9.46 11.40 -1.73
N ALA A 269 10.62 10.80 -1.98
CA ALA A 269 11.72 11.39 -2.72
C ALA A 269 11.92 10.55 -3.99
N VAL A 270 11.79 11.16 -5.15
CA VAL A 270 11.87 10.51 -6.46
C VAL A 270 13.05 11.06 -7.24
N LEU A 271 13.78 10.19 -7.91
CA LEU A 271 14.78 10.54 -8.94
C LEU A 271 14.31 9.97 -10.28
N GLY A 272 14.08 10.84 -11.25
CA GLY A 272 13.63 10.48 -12.59
C GLY A 272 14.58 10.95 -13.67
N ALA A 273 14.59 10.27 -14.81
CA ALA A 273 15.30 10.67 -16.01
C ALA A 273 14.37 11.42 -16.97
N ASP A 274 14.90 12.41 -17.70
CA ASP A 274 14.15 13.05 -18.79
C ASP A 274 13.89 12.08 -19.93
N GLN A 275 14.82 11.18 -20.19
CA GLN A 275 14.68 10.10 -21.17
C GLN A 275 14.48 8.76 -20.43
N HIS A 276 15.55 8.13 -20.01
CA HIS A 276 15.57 6.90 -19.21
C HIS A 276 16.96 6.70 -18.63
N PHE A 277 17.06 5.87 -17.61
CA PHE A 277 18.32 5.35 -17.10
C PHE A 277 18.65 4.01 -17.77
N ASP A 278 19.92 3.75 -18.03
CA ASP A 278 20.41 2.51 -18.67
C ASP A 278 20.36 1.30 -17.74
N GLY A 279 20.04 1.52 -16.48
CA GLY A 279 19.87 0.53 -15.44
C GLY A 279 20.17 1.13 -14.09
N ALA A 280 19.82 0.42 -13.04
CA ALA A 280 20.13 0.82 -11.69
C ALA A 280 20.23 -0.40 -10.77
N LYS A 281 20.88 -0.20 -9.63
CA LYS A 281 20.83 -1.12 -8.50
C LYS A 281 20.23 -0.37 -7.33
N ILE A 282 19.18 -0.92 -6.74
CA ILE A 282 18.53 -0.34 -5.58
C ILE A 282 18.71 -1.22 -4.38
N SER A 283 18.86 -0.62 -3.21
CA SER A 283 18.91 -1.34 -1.94
C SER A 283 18.40 -0.46 -0.81
N GLY A 284 17.98 -1.08 0.27
CA GLY A 284 17.52 -0.36 1.45
C GLY A 284 17.03 -1.27 2.55
N SER A 285 16.77 -0.69 3.71
CA SER A 285 16.28 -1.37 4.89
C SER A 285 15.53 -0.42 5.81
N ALA A 286 14.57 -0.94 6.58
CA ALA A 286 14.05 -0.24 7.74
C ALA A 286 15.13 -0.15 8.83
N GLU A 287 15.11 0.95 9.59
CA GLU A 287 16.02 1.18 10.72
C GLU A 287 15.27 1.08 12.05
N GLU A 288 15.81 0.35 13.01
CA GLU A 288 15.24 0.25 14.37
C GLU A 288 15.59 1.46 15.26
N SER A 289 15.64 2.65 14.69
CA SER A 289 15.91 3.90 15.39
C SER A 289 14.63 4.68 15.65
N PRO A 290 14.40 5.26 16.83
CA PRO A 290 13.22 6.10 17.07
C PRO A 290 13.13 7.34 16.16
N SER A 291 14.26 7.80 15.64
CA SER A 291 14.35 9.02 14.82
C SER A 291 14.38 8.76 13.31
N GLN A 292 14.56 7.51 12.89
CA GLN A 292 14.67 7.13 11.48
C GLN A 292 13.71 5.99 11.16
N THR A 293 13.19 6.01 9.94
CA THR A 293 12.31 4.96 9.42
C THR A 293 13.10 3.93 8.63
N GLY A 294 14.06 4.36 7.81
CA GLY A 294 14.89 3.47 7.01
C GLY A 294 15.92 4.21 6.18
N LYS A 295 16.77 3.43 5.54
CA LYS A 295 17.82 3.89 4.61
C LYS A 295 17.57 3.35 3.22
N PHE A 296 18.02 4.10 2.23
CA PHE A 296 17.99 3.71 0.83
C PHE A 296 19.29 4.06 0.12
N ARG A 297 19.58 3.31 -0.94
CA ARG A 297 20.62 3.58 -1.91
C ARG A 297 20.11 3.21 -3.30
N ALA A 298 20.31 4.10 -4.26
CA ALA A 298 20.08 3.87 -5.67
C ALA A 298 21.37 4.18 -6.44
N GLU A 299 21.87 3.22 -7.19
CA GLU A 299 23.06 3.31 -8.01
C GLU A 299 22.63 3.30 -9.48
N VAL A 300 22.60 4.46 -10.11
CA VAL A 300 22.09 4.64 -11.48
C VAL A 300 23.24 4.67 -12.46
N THR A 301 23.17 3.90 -13.54
CA THR A 301 24.20 3.86 -14.59
C THR A 301 24.04 5.05 -15.53
N LEU A 302 25.13 5.80 -15.72
CA LEU A 302 25.25 6.90 -16.67
C LEU A 302 26.29 6.54 -17.74
N ASP A 303 25.91 6.62 -19.03
CA ASP A 303 26.79 6.36 -20.17
C ASP A 303 27.67 7.59 -20.46
N LEU A 304 28.97 7.45 -20.29
CA LEU A 304 29.95 8.49 -20.53
C LEU A 304 30.64 8.39 -21.91
N ARG A 305 30.19 7.47 -22.77
CA ARG A 305 30.81 7.27 -24.09
C ARG A 305 30.86 8.55 -24.91
N ALA A 306 32.06 8.99 -25.10
CA ALA A 306 32.56 10.32 -25.35
C ALA A 306 31.93 11.10 -26.52
N THR A 307 31.26 12.16 -26.15
CA THR A 307 31.19 13.38 -26.96
C THR A 307 31.96 14.50 -26.25
N SER A 308 32.36 15.54 -26.97
CA SER A 308 33.05 16.71 -26.38
C SER A 308 32.19 17.41 -25.31
N THR A 309 30.88 17.22 -25.36
CA THR A 309 29.90 17.73 -24.39
C THR A 309 28.80 16.71 -24.22
N GLN A 310 28.54 16.30 -22.98
CA GLN A 310 27.46 15.35 -22.63
C GLN A 310 26.63 15.90 -21.48
N THR A 311 25.31 15.78 -21.58
CA THR A 311 24.37 16.26 -20.59
C THR A 311 23.41 15.13 -20.20
N PHE A 312 23.29 14.89 -18.90
CA PHE A 312 22.29 13.98 -18.30
C PHE A 312 21.18 14.83 -17.68
N GLY A 313 20.04 14.86 -18.34
CA GLY A 313 18.85 15.53 -17.83
C GLY A 313 18.08 14.61 -16.90
N MET A 314 17.79 15.08 -15.71
CA MET A 314 17.09 14.38 -14.64
C MET A 314 16.13 15.33 -13.94
N TRP A 315 15.29 14.79 -13.10
CA TRP A 315 14.43 15.56 -12.21
C TRP A 315 14.25 14.85 -10.88
N MET A 316 13.94 15.60 -9.85
CA MET A 316 13.51 15.07 -8.56
C MET A 316 12.11 15.57 -8.24
N TYR A 317 11.31 14.72 -7.59
CA TYR A 317 10.12 15.13 -6.89
C TYR A 317 10.34 14.87 -5.39
N LEU A 318 10.15 15.90 -4.58
CA LEU A 318 10.47 15.89 -3.16
C LEU A 318 9.22 16.42 -2.41
N GLY A 319 8.26 15.56 -2.16
CA GLY A 319 6.96 16.06 -1.71
C GLY A 319 5.98 15.01 -1.21
N PRO A 320 4.71 15.44 -1.04
CA PRO A 320 3.64 14.61 -0.49
C PRO A 320 3.15 13.54 -1.48
N ASN A 321 2.73 12.40 -0.97
CA ASN A 321 2.03 11.36 -1.73
C ASN A 321 0.55 11.77 -1.99
N HIS A 322 0.37 12.99 -2.52
CA HIS A 322 -0.95 13.51 -2.87
C HIS A 322 -1.34 13.12 -4.30
N PHE A 323 -2.46 12.42 -4.46
CA PHE A 323 -2.84 11.80 -5.73
C PHE A 323 -2.89 12.81 -6.90
N GLN A 324 -3.50 13.99 -6.70
CA GLN A 324 -3.64 14.98 -7.77
C GLN A 324 -2.30 15.64 -8.12
N THR A 325 -1.48 15.95 -7.12
CA THR A 325 -0.14 16.54 -7.32
C THR A 325 0.76 15.59 -8.10
N LEU A 326 0.78 14.30 -7.73
CA LEU A 326 1.57 13.29 -8.43
C LEU A 326 1.06 13.05 -9.86
N LYS A 327 -0.26 13.04 -10.06
CA LYS A 327 -0.88 12.87 -11.37
C LYS A 327 -0.58 14.03 -12.31
N ALA A 328 -0.53 15.26 -11.79
CA ALA A 328 -0.24 16.47 -12.59
C ALA A 328 1.17 16.46 -13.21
N LEU A 329 2.10 15.65 -12.69
CA LEU A 329 3.46 15.50 -13.22
C LEU A 329 3.53 14.64 -14.49
N ASP A 330 2.46 13.96 -14.86
CA ASP A 330 2.33 13.09 -16.05
C ASP A 330 3.44 12.02 -16.17
N ALA A 331 4.02 11.64 -15.03
CA ALA A 331 5.04 10.62 -14.92
C ALA A 331 4.50 9.27 -14.39
N GLY A 332 3.19 9.20 -14.09
CA GLY A 332 2.52 8.03 -13.49
C GLY A 332 2.89 7.79 -12.03
N LEU A 333 3.40 8.81 -11.35
CA LEU A 333 3.76 8.75 -9.93
C LEU A 333 2.58 8.50 -9.00
N GLU A 334 1.36 8.88 -9.39
CA GLU A 334 0.14 8.64 -8.61
C GLU A 334 -0.16 7.14 -8.43
N GLN A 335 0.44 6.30 -9.28
CA GLN A 335 0.25 4.85 -9.21
C GLN A 335 1.05 4.20 -8.07
N GLN A 336 2.06 4.89 -7.52
CA GLN A 336 2.80 4.40 -6.35
C GLN A 336 1.98 4.45 -5.05
N ILE A 337 0.87 5.23 -5.02
CA ILE A 337 -0.01 5.29 -3.84
C ILE A 337 -0.74 3.95 -3.70
N PRO A 338 -0.69 3.27 -2.52
CA PRO A 338 -1.26 1.95 -2.34
C PRO A 338 -2.78 1.98 -2.20
N LEU A 339 -3.49 2.24 -3.30
CA LEU A 339 -4.96 2.33 -3.35
C LEU A 339 -5.66 0.97 -3.41
N GLY A 340 -4.91 -0.13 -3.32
CA GLY A 340 -5.41 -1.49 -3.48
C GLY A 340 -5.35 -1.98 -4.92
N TRP A 341 -5.50 -3.29 -5.12
CA TRP A 341 -5.36 -3.98 -6.40
C TRP A 341 -6.71 -4.30 -7.05
N GLY A 342 -6.74 -4.42 -8.37
CA GLY A 342 -7.91 -4.85 -9.15
C GLY A 342 -9.16 -4.01 -8.87
N LEU A 343 -10.26 -4.67 -8.45
CA LEU A 343 -11.53 -4.02 -8.17
C LEU A 343 -11.44 -2.94 -7.06
N PHE A 344 -10.61 -3.17 -6.04
CA PHE A 344 -10.48 -2.24 -4.90
C PHE A 344 -9.79 -0.94 -5.31
N GLY A 345 -8.69 -1.05 -6.06
CA GLY A 345 -8.02 0.11 -6.66
C GLY A 345 -8.92 0.86 -7.65
N TRP A 346 -9.74 0.14 -8.43
CA TRP A 346 -10.74 0.75 -9.31
C TRP A 346 -11.79 1.56 -8.52
N VAL A 347 -12.34 1.01 -7.44
CA VAL A 347 -13.30 1.70 -6.57
C VAL A 347 -12.68 2.98 -6.00
N ASN A 348 -11.42 2.93 -5.54
CA ASN A 348 -10.74 4.11 -5.01
C ASN A 348 -10.53 5.16 -6.11
N ARG A 349 -9.97 4.80 -7.26
CA ARG A 349 -9.64 5.75 -8.34
C ARG A 349 -10.86 6.39 -8.98
N PHE A 350 -11.96 5.64 -9.16
CA PHE A 350 -13.12 6.10 -9.94
C PHE A 350 -14.35 6.49 -9.11
N LEU A 351 -14.41 6.09 -7.83
CA LEU A 351 -15.51 6.43 -6.95
C LEU A 351 -15.05 7.25 -5.73
N VAL A 352 -14.14 6.71 -4.92
CA VAL A 352 -13.79 7.32 -3.63
C VAL A 352 -13.05 8.63 -3.82
N ILE A 353 -11.92 8.63 -4.54
CA ILE A 353 -11.08 9.83 -4.74
C ILE A 353 -11.85 10.96 -5.45
N PRO A 354 -12.59 10.73 -6.55
CA PRO A 354 -13.35 11.80 -7.19
C PRO A 354 -14.42 12.42 -6.27
N VAL A 355 -15.15 11.59 -5.51
CA VAL A 355 -16.16 12.08 -4.57
C VAL A 355 -15.51 12.80 -3.38
N PHE A 356 -14.42 12.27 -2.86
CA PHE A 356 -13.67 12.86 -1.76
C PHE A 356 -13.12 14.24 -2.15
N ASN A 357 -12.45 14.35 -3.30
CA ASN A 357 -11.91 15.61 -3.80
C ASN A 357 -13.01 16.63 -4.12
N TRP A 358 -14.16 16.18 -4.65
CA TRP A 358 -15.30 17.05 -4.86
C TRP A 358 -15.84 17.61 -3.53
N LEU A 359 -15.94 16.77 -2.50
CA LEU A 359 -16.35 17.21 -1.17
C LEU A 359 -15.33 18.16 -0.53
N ASP A 360 -14.04 17.95 -0.77
CA ASP A 360 -12.95 18.80 -0.26
C ASP A 360 -13.03 20.23 -0.79
N THR A 361 -13.55 20.44 -2.01
CA THR A 361 -13.75 21.79 -2.58
C THR A 361 -14.66 22.69 -1.74
N PHE A 362 -15.48 22.12 -0.85
CA PHE A 362 -16.35 22.89 0.05
C PHE A 362 -15.63 23.40 1.30
N GLY A 363 -14.37 23.01 1.53
CA GLY A 363 -13.58 23.41 2.69
C GLY A 363 -14.13 22.90 4.03
N TRP A 364 -14.86 21.78 4.02
CA TRP A 364 -15.38 21.18 5.23
C TRP A 364 -14.29 20.46 6.01
N ASN A 365 -14.47 20.33 7.32
CA ASN A 365 -13.64 19.43 8.12
C ASN A 365 -13.78 17.98 7.62
N TYR A 366 -12.68 17.25 7.53
CA TYR A 366 -12.62 15.91 6.94
C TYR A 366 -13.52 14.88 7.65
N GLY A 367 -13.82 15.05 8.92
CA GLY A 367 -14.83 14.22 9.59
C GLY A 367 -16.23 14.36 8.97
N TRP A 368 -16.63 15.57 8.56
CA TRP A 368 -17.88 15.79 7.82
C TRP A 368 -17.81 15.29 6.39
N ILE A 369 -16.65 15.38 5.75
CA ILE A 369 -16.40 14.80 4.41
C ILE A 369 -16.57 13.28 4.46
N ILE A 370 -16.03 12.59 5.48
CA ILE A 370 -16.20 11.15 5.66
C ILE A 370 -17.69 10.80 5.88
N LEU A 371 -18.43 11.58 6.65
CA LEU A 371 -19.87 11.39 6.83
C LEU A 371 -20.61 11.54 5.49
N ALA A 372 -20.35 12.61 4.73
CA ALA A 372 -20.98 12.86 3.44
C ALA A 372 -20.63 11.76 2.43
N LEU A 373 -19.37 11.36 2.34
CA LEU A 373 -18.90 10.25 1.51
C LEU A 373 -19.65 8.96 1.87
N THR A 374 -19.79 8.65 3.16
CA THR A 374 -20.55 7.49 3.64
C THR A 374 -22.00 7.54 3.17
N LEU A 375 -22.67 8.68 3.31
CA LEU A 375 -24.05 8.86 2.88
C LEU A 375 -24.20 8.67 1.37
N ILE A 376 -23.31 9.28 0.57
CA ILE A 376 -23.33 9.17 -0.90
C ILE A 376 -23.19 7.70 -1.31
N ILE A 377 -22.20 6.97 -0.77
CA ILE A 377 -21.99 5.57 -1.06
C ILE A 377 -23.23 4.73 -0.66
N LYS A 378 -23.82 4.99 0.51
CA LYS A 378 -25.01 4.26 0.98
C LYS A 378 -26.26 4.57 0.15
N ILE A 379 -26.41 5.79 -0.34
CA ILE A 379 -27.50 6.16 -1.26
C ILE A 379 -27.30 5.47 -2.61
N LEU A 380 -26.08 5.46 -3.15
CA LEU A 380 -25.74 4.78 -4.41
C LEU A 380 -26.05 3.26 -4.33
N LEU A 381 -25.75 2.63 -3.21
CA LEU A 381 -26.00 1.21 -2.99
C LEU A 381 -27.43 0.90 -2.56
N PHE A 382 -28.25 1.91 -2.23
CA PHE A 382 -29.59 1.70 -1.67
C PHE A 382 -30.51 0.83 -2.53
N PRO A 383 -30.58 0.98 -3.88
CA PRO A 383 -31.45 0.13 -4.72
C PRO A 383 -31.15 -1.37 -4.59
N LEU A 384 -29.88 -1.73 -4.39
CA LEU A 384 -29.43 -3.11 -4.21
C LEU A 384 -29.73 -3.60 -2.79
N THR A 385 -29.42 -2.75 -1.79
CA THR A 385 -29.68 -3.07 -0.37
C THR A 385 -31.16 -3.15 -0.07
N TYR A 386 -32.00 -2.35 -0.72
CA TYR A 386 -33.46 -2.42 -0.60
C TYR A 386 -34.02 -3.80 -0.97
N LYS A 387 -33.61 -4.35 -2.13
CA LYS A 387 -34.02 -5.72 -2.54
C LYS A 387 -33.63 -6.77 -1.51
N SER A 388 -32.47 -6.61 -0.90
CA SER A 388 -31.98 -7.49 0.15
C SER A 388 -32.81 -7.36 1.45
N LEU A 389 -33.13 -6.13 1.86
CA LEU A 389 -33.97 -5.89 3.04
C LEU A 389 -35.37 -6.50 2.90
N VAL A 390 -35.98 -6.39 1.71
CA VAL A 390 -37.26 -7.04 1.41
C VAL A 390 -37.14 -8.56 1.46
N SER A 391 -36.05 -9.14 0.93
CA SER A 391 -35.79 -10.58 1.01
C SER A 391 -35.63 -11.06 2.46
N GLY A 392 -34.88 -10.28 3.27
CA GLY A 392 -34.75 -10.56 4.72
C GLY A 392 -36.09 -10.51 5.47
N ALA A 393 -36.97 -9.56 5.13
CA ALA A 393 -38.30 -9.48 5.69
C ALA A 393 -39.15 -10.71 5.35
N LYS A 394 -39.08 -11.19 4.11
CA LYS A 394 -39.73 -12.44 3.71
C LYS A 394 -39.24 -13.66 4.50
N MET A 395 -37.91 -13.73 4.76
CA MET A 395 -37.34 -14.79 5.61
C MET A 395 -37.81 -14.71 7.06
N LYS A 396 -38.01 -13.49 7.61
CA LYS A 396 -38.56 -13.30 8.96
C LYS A 396 -39.98 -13.83 9.06
N VAL A 397 -40.82 -13.59 8.03
CA VAL A 397 -42.18 -14.08 7.96
C VAL A 397 -42.24 -15.63 7.92
N LEU A 398 -41.24 -16.26 7.26
CA LEU A 398 -41.12 -17.73 7.20
C LEU A 398 -40.51 -18.37 8.46
N LYS A 399 -40.08 -17.58 9.44
CA LYS A 399 -39.39 -18.08 10.63
C LYS A 399 -40.19 -19.16 11.40
N PRO A 400 -41.51 -19.06 11.63
CA PRO A 400 -42.28 -20.13 12.30
C PRO A 400 -42.15 -21.48 11.59
N GLU A 401 -42.30 -21.51 10.25
CA GLU A 401 -42.16 -22.73 9.45
C GLU A 401 -40.72 -23.29 9.47
N ILE A 402 -39.73 -22.42 9.51
CA ILE A 402 -38.31 -22.82 9.65
C ILE A 402 -38.09 -23.47 11.01
N ASP A 403 -38.66 -22.91 12.08
CA ASP A 403 -38.53 -23.45 13.42
C ASP A 403 -39.26 -24.81 13.57
N GLU A 404 -40.41 -25.01 12.91
CA GLU A 404 -41.06 -26.32 12.80
C GLU A 404 -40.16 -27.33 12.07
N LEU A 405 -39.53 -26.95 10.96
CA LEU A 405 -38.60 -27.84 10.25
C LEU A 405 -37.40 -28.23 11.12
N LYS A 406 -36.88 -27.31 11.95
CA LYS A 406 -35.79 -27.61 12.90
C LYS A 406 -36.20 -28.64 13.93
N THR A 407 -37.38 -28.48 14.53
CA THR A 407 -37.91 -29.45 15.51
C THR A 407 -38.13 -30.80 14.86
N LYS A 408 -38.67 -30.80 13.63
CA LYS A 408 -38.98 -32.05 12.91
C LYS A 408 -37.74 -32.83 12.48
N TYR A 409 -36.65 -32.15 12.15
CA TYR A 409 -35.42 -32.78 11.63
C TYR A 409 -34.22 -32.55 12.56
N GLU A 410 -34.42 -32.42 13.87
CA GLU A 410 -33.41 -32.12 14.87
C GLU A 410 -32.19 -33.06 14.80
N LYS A 411 -32.45 -34.36 14.50
CA LYS A 411 -31.42 -35.42 14.42
C LYS A 411 -30.76 -35.53 13.04
N ASP A 412 -31.25 -34.83 12.03
CA ASP A 412 -30.71 -34.88 10.65
C ASP A 412 -30.51 -33.48 10.08
N PRO A 413 -29.36 -32.81 10.40
CA PRO A 413 -29.07 -31.47 9.94
C PRO A 413 -29.05 -31.34 8.41
N THR A 414 -28.61 -32.37 7.69
CA THR A 414 -28.51 -32.37 6.23
C THR A 414 -29.90 -32.34 5.60
N ARG A 415 -30.82 -33.13 6.11
CA ARG A 415 -32.20 -33.16 5.66
C ARG A 415 -32.93 -31.87 6.03
N MET A 416 -32.68 -31.34 7.23
CA MET A 416 -33.22 -30.05 7.68
C MET A 416 -32.84 -28.94 6.70
N GLN A 417 -31.56 -28.84 6.33
CA GLN A 417 -31.07 -27.83 5.39
C GLN A 417 -31.68 -28.00 3.98
N SER A 418 -31.86 -29.24 3.51
CA SER A 418 -32.49 -29.53 2.24
C SER A 418 -33.98 -29.10 2.22
N GLU A 419 -34.71 -29.40 3.27
CA GLU A 419 -36.15 -29.04 3.38
C GLU A 419 -36.32 -27.51 3.58
N GLN A 420 -35.42 -26.86 4.32
CA GLN A 420 -35.41 -25.41 4.44
C GLN A 420 -35.16 -24.74 3.06
N MET A 421 -34.24 -25.28 2.24
CA MET A 421 -34.00 -24.77 0.89
C MET A 421 -35.22 -24.95 -0.01
N LYS A 422 -35.92 -26.08 0.08
CA LYS A 422 -37.18 -26.30 -0.64
C LYS A 422 -38.29 -25.35 -0.19
N LEU A 423 -38.38 -25.05 1.11
CA LEU A 423 -39.29 -24.04 1.64
C LEU A 423 -39.02 -22.66 1.04
N PHE A 424 -37.75 -22.20 1.02
CA PHE A 424 -37.40 -20.94 0.40
C PHE A 424 -37.75 -20.90 -1.09
N GLN A 425 -37.51 -21.98 -1.81
CA GLN A 425 -37.86 -22.06 -3.24
C GLN A 425 -39.37 -21.97 -3.47
N LYS A 426 -40.18 -22.69 -2.68
CA LYS A 426 -41.65 -22.64 -2.75
C LYS A 426 -42.19 -21.25 -2.40
N ALA A 427 -41.60 -20.60 -1.41
CA ALA A 427 -41.97 -19.26 -0.98
C ALA A 427 -41.51 -18.15 -1.96
N GLY A 428 -40.67 -18.48 -2.94
CA GLY A 428 -40.07 -17.50 -3.84
C GLY A 428 -39.10 -16.53 -3.14
N VAL A 429 -38.41 -17.03 -2.09
CA VAL A 429 -37.46 -16.25 -1.29
C VAL A 429 -36.05 -16.69 -1.63
N ASN A 430 -35.20 -15.71 -1.93
CA ASN A 430 -33.77 -15.96 -2.17
C ASN A 430 -33.03 -15.97 -0.83
N PRO A 431 -32.48 -17.11 -0.36
CA PRO A 431 -31.72 -17.15 0.89
C PRO A 431 -30.42 -16.30 0.86
N LEU A 432 -29.83 -16.08 -0.32
CA LEU A 432 -28.68 -15.22 -0.49
C LEU A 432 -29.04 -13.72 -0.40
N GLY A 433 -30.34 -13.38 -0.45
CA GLY A 433 -30.78 -12.00 -0.32
C GLY A 433 -30.38 -11.36 1.00
N GLY A 434 -30.32 -12.12 2.10
CA GLY A 434 -29.96 -11.59 3.42
C GLY A 434 -28.47 -11.21 3.59
N CYS A 435 -27.57 -11.86 2.86
CA CYS A 435 -26.12 -11.55 2.92
C CYS A 435 -25.65 -10.58 1.82
N LEU A 436 -26.52 -10.24 0.85
CA LEU A 436 -26.16 -9.37 -0.27
C LEU A 436 -25.63 -7.98 0.16
N PRO A 437 -26.16 -7.29 1.19
CA PRO A 437 -25.58 -6.03 1.65
C PRO A 437 -24.12 -6.16 2.09
N MET A 438 -23.79 -7.23 2.80
CA MET A 438 -22.44 -7.51 3.26
C MET A 438 -21.49 -7.74 2.08
N LEU A 439 -21.91 -8.52 1.08
CA LEU A 439 -21.13 -8.81 -0.12
C LEU A 439 -20.88 -7.55 -0.97
N LEU A 440 -21.86 -6.64 -1.06
CA LEU A 440 -21.71 -5.37 -1.78
C LEU A 440 -20.85 -4.36 -1.03
N GLN A 441 -20.89 -4.41 0.30
CA GLN A 441 -20.11 -3.52 1.16
C GLN A 441 -18.63 -3.90 1.18
N LEU A 442 -18.29 -5.19 1.01
CA LEU A 442 -16.93 -5.70 1.15
C LEU A 442 -15.92 -5.05 0.19
N PRO A 443 -16.20 -4.89 -1.12
CA PRO A 443 -15.28 -4.20 -2.02
C PRO A 443 -15.00 -2.75 -1.62
N ILE A 444 -16.03 -2.05 -1.14
CA ILE A 444 -15.90 -0.66 -0.70
C ILE A 444 -15.11 -0.60 0.61
N LEU A 445 -15.38 -1.50 1.53
CA LEU A 445 -14.65 -1.59 2.79
C LEU A 445 -13.16 -1.81 2.56
N ILE A 446 -12.79 -2.78 1.71
CA ILE A 446 -11.38 -3.07 1.39
C ILE A 446 -10.75 -1.90 0.63
N ALA A 447 -11.49 -1.24 -0.26
CA ALA A 447 -11.01 -0.04 -0.94
C ALA A 447 -10.66 1.06 0.07
N LEU A 448 -11.56 1.36 1.00
CA LEU A 448 -11.35 2.39 2.03
C LEU A 448 -10.32 1.98 3.09
N PHE A 449 -10.14 0.68 3.32
CA PHE A 449 -9.08 0.15 4.17
C PHE A 449 -7.67 0.49 3.63
N ASN A 450 -7.54 0.58 2.30
CA ASN A 450 -6.30 1.05 1.67
C ASN A 450 -6.26 2.58 1.56
N PHE A 451 -7.38 3.23 1.26
CA PHE A 451 -7.43 4.67 1.01
C PHE A 451 -7.14 5.51 2.26
N PHE A 452 -7.86 5.29 3.38
CA PHE A 452 -7.75 6.16 4.55
C PHE A 452 -6.36 6.20 5.19
N PRO A 453 -5.63 5.09 5.38
CA PRO A 453 -4.27 5.15 5.91
C PRO A 453 -3.24 5.79 4.98
N ALA A 454 -3.53 5.82 3.66
CA ALA A 454 -2.64 6.37 2.64
C ALA A 454 -3.00 7.81 2.23
N SER A 455 -4.15 8.34 2.67
CA SER A 455 -4.63 9.68 2.33
C SER A 455 -3.90 10.73 3.15
N ILE A 456 -3.05 11.51 2.49
CA ILE A 456 -2.32 12.61 3.13
C ILE A 456 -3.25 13.74 3.56
N GLU A 457 -4.39 13.90 2.92
CA GLU A 457 -5.40 14.91 3.22
C GLU A 457 -5.97 14.75 4.64
N LEU A 458 -5.94 13.53 5.18
CA LEU A 458 -6.39 13.23 6.54
C LEU A 458 -5.32 13.43 7.60
N ARG A 459 -4.07 13.62 7.17
CA ARG A 459 -2.93 13.76 8.07
C ARG A 459 -3.04 15.03 8.91
N GLN A 460 -2.93 14.89 10.23
CA GLN A 460 -3.05 15.98 11.21
C GLN A 460 -4.40 16.71 11.15
N GLN A 461 -5.46 16.05 10.65
CA GLN A 461 -6.80 16.60 10.63
C GLN A 461 -7.57 16.10 11.85
N ALA A 462 -7.88 17.04 12.76
CA ALA A 462 -8.62 16.72 13.97
C ALA A 462 -10.13 16.62 13.72
N PHE A 463 -10.79 15.67 14.40
CA PHE A 463 -12.23 15.55 14.42
C PHE A 463 -12.73 14.91 15.71
N LEU A 464 -13.67 15.58 16.39
CA LEU A 464 -14.19 15.21 17.72
C LEU A 464 -13.04 15.08 18.73
N TRP A 465 -12.74 13.88 19.20
CA TRP A 465 -11.66 13.57 20.14
C TRP A 465 -10.39 13.05 19.47
N ALA A 466 -10.42 12.79 18.16
CA ALA A 466 -9.23 12.37 17.41
C ALA A 466 -8.45 13.60 16.98
N ASP A 467 -7.17 13.66 17.34
CA ASP A 467 -6.26 14.74 16.92
C ASP A 467 -5.81 14.59 15.47
N ASP A 468 -5.83 13.37 14.96
CA ASP A 468 -5.38 13.03 13.61
C ASP A 468 -6.18 11.84 13.05
N LEU A 469 -6.93 12.07 11.99
CA LEU A 469 -7.76 11.06 11.33
C LEU A 469 -6.94 10.01 10.56
N SER A 470 -5.68 10.29 10.21
CA SER A 470 -4.81 9.37 9.46
C SER A 470 -4.16 8.29 10.31
N THR A 471 -4.14 8.46 11.62
CA THR A 471 -3.62 7.52 12.61
C THR A 471 -4.72 7.09 13.59
N TYR A 472 -4.39 6.33 14.61
CA TYR A 472 -5.37 5.91 15.62
C TYR A 472 -5.76 7.06 16.56
N ASP A 473 -7.02 7.04 17.02
CA ASP A 473 -7.48 7.89 18.11
C ASP A 473 -7.16 7.23 19.46
N SER A 474 -6.80 8.01 20.48
CA SER A 474 -6.60 7.51 21.83
C SER A 474 -7.38 8.35 22.83
N ILE A 475 -8.31 7.70 23.54
CA ILE A 475 -9.00 8.33 24.69
C ILE A 475 -8.36 7.96 26.01
N LEU A 476 -7.50 6.94 26.01
CA LEU A 476 -6.80 6.44 27.17
C LEU A 476 -5.48 5.80 26.74
N ASP A 477 -4.37 6.40 27.14
CA ASP A 477 -3.05 5.79 26.98
C ASP A 477 -2.74 4.93 28.20
N LEU A 478 -2.34 3.69 27.96
CA LEU A 478 -2.02 2.71 28.98
C LEU A 478 -0.52 2.81 29.33
N PRO A 479 -0.14 2.68 30.63
CA PRO A 479 1.26 2.68 31.04
C PRO A 479 2.03 1.40 30.65
N PHE A 480 1.37 0.46 30.01
CA PHE A 480 1.91 -0.81 29.53
C PHE A 480 1.31 -1.18 28.17
N SER A 481 2.04 -1.94 27.39
CA SER A 481 1.54 -2.46 26.11
C SER A 481 0.89 -3.83 26.28
N ILE A 482 -0.36 -3.97 25.85
CA ILE A 482 -1.05 -5.26 25.79
C ILE A 482 -0.65 -5.95 24.48
N PRO A 483 -0.16 -7.22 24.53
CA PRO A 483 0.18 -7.95 23.33
C PRO A 483 -0.95 -7.94 22.30
N PHE A 484 -0.64 -7.62 21.03
CA PHE A 484 -1.56 -7.48 19.89
C PHE A 484 -2.55 -6.32 19.94
N TYR A 485 -2.78 -5.69 21.11
CA TYR A 485 -3.73 -4.59 21.28
C TYR A 485 -3.03 -3.23 21.26
N GLY A 486 -1.84 -3.13 21.86
CA GLY A 486 -1.10 -1.89 21.98
C GLY A 486 -1.20 -1.24 23.38
N ALA A 487 -0.75 0.02 23.48
CA ALA A 487 -0.71 0.80 24.71
C ALA A 487 -1.77 1.91 24.74
N HIS A 488 -2.83 1.83 23.95
CA HIS A 488 -3.87 2.85 23.85
C HIS A 488 -5.25 2.23 23.62
N VAL A 489 -6.29 3.02 23.84
CA VAL A 489 -7.69 2.62 23.61
C VAL A 489 -8.32 3.58 22.60
N SER A 490 -8.66 3.08 21.41
CA SER A 490 -9.39 3.82 20.38
C SER A 490 -10.89 3.79 20.65
N LEU A 491 -11.50 4.97 20.83
CA LEU A 491 -12.95 5.08 21.01
C LEU A 491 -13.71 4.81 19.70
N PHE A 492 -13.18 5.27 18.56
CA PHE A 492 -13.80 4.95 17.26
C PHE A 492 -13.83 3.45 17.00
N THR A 493 -12.80 2.71 17.37
CA THR A 493 -12.76 1.24 17.24
C THR A 493 -13.79 0.57 18.17
N LEU A 494 -13.95 1.07 19.38
CA LEU A 494 -14.99 0.57 20.30
C LEU A 494 -16.41 0.86 19.76
N LEU A 495 -16.67 2.09 19.29
CA LEU A 495 -17.95 2.46 18.69
C LEU A 495 -18.26 1.65 17.41
N MET A 496 -17.26 1.46 16.56
CA MET A 496 -17.34 0.62 15.39
C MET A 496 -17.73 -0.81 15.77
N THR A 497 -17.05 -1.40 16.75
CA THR A 497 -17.34 -2.76 17.22
C THR A 497 -18.72 -2.88 17.84
N ALA A 498 -19.09 -1.96 18.73
CA ALA A 498 -20.42 -1.93 19.34
C ALA A 498 -21.52 -1.81 18.28
N SER A 499 -21.35 -0.93 17.30
CA SER A 499 -22.29 -0.78 16.18
C SER A 499 -22.36 -2.03 15.31
N THR A 500 -21.25 -2.72 15.07
CA THR A 500 -21.19 -3.97 14.31
C THR A 500 -21.91 -5.09 15.04
N LEU A 501 -21.73 -5.22 16.35
CA LEU A 501 -22.45 -6.20 17.17
C LEU A 501 -23.95 -5.94 17.18
N LEU A 502 -24.37 -4.67 17.29
CA LEU A 502 -25.77 -4.28 17.20
C LEU A 502 -26.36 -4.60 15.83
N TYR A 503 -25.65 -4.26 14.75
CA TYR A 503 -26.05 -4.57 13.38
C TYR A 503 -26.17 -6.09 13.16
N THR A 504 -25.21 -6.88 13.63
CA THR A 504 -25.20 -8.34 13.58
C THR A 504 -26.40 -8.93 14.32
N ARG A 505 -26.74 -8.40 15.52
CA ARG A 505 -27.91 -8.83 16.28
C ARG A 505 -29.20 -8.65 15.48
N LEU A 506 -29.38 -7.48 14.87
CA LEU A 506 -30.56 -7.18 14.07
C LEU A 506 -30.61 -8.00 12.77
N SER A 507 -29.51 -8.16 12.09
CA SER A 507 -29.39 -8.97 10.88
C SER A 507 -29.70 -10.44 11.16
N ASN A 508 -29.18 -11.00 12.27
CA ASN A 508 -29.46 -12.39 12.68
C ASN A 508 -30.93 -12.62 13.04
N GLN A 509 -31.60 -11.61 13.60
CA GLN A 509 -33.05 -11.70 13.85
C GLN A 509 -33.86 -11.77 12.57
N MET A 510 -33.35 -11.18 11.48
CA MET A 510 -34.03 -11.16 10.17
C MET A 510 -33.74 -12.41 9.32
N SER A 511 -32.47 -12.85 9.34
CA SER A 511 -32.02 -13.91 8.42
C SER A 511 -32.28 -15.32 8.93
N GLY A 512 -32.76 -15.49 10.16
CA GLY A 512 -32.99 -16.81 10.75
C GLY A 512 -31.70 -17.63 10.91
N VAL A 513 -30.54 -16.99 10.89
CA VAL A 513 -29.23 -17.65 11.09
C VAL A 513 -29.18 -18.23 12.50
N THR A 514 -28.79 -19.49 12.60
CA THR A 514 -28.73 -20.24 13.86
C THR A 514 -27.44 -21.02 14.00
N GLY A 515 -27.18 -21.52 15.22
CA GLY A 515 -26.02 -22.37 15.48
C GLY A 515 -24.70 -21.64 15.38
N GLN A 516 -23.69 -22.33 14.88
CA GLN A 516 -22.30 -21.87 14.82
C GLN A 516 -22.11 -20.57 14.02
N MET A 517 -22.84 -20.40 12.91
CA MET A 517 -22.77 -19.16 12.12
C MET A 517 -23.24 -17.91 12.89
N LYS A 518 -24.21 -18.05 13.81
CA LYS A 518 -24.66 -16.96 14.68
C LYS A 518 -23.55 -16.54 15.65
N VAL A 519 -22.88 -17.52 16.27
CA VAL A 519 -21.76 -17.27 17.19
C VAL A 519 -20.60 -16.59 16.46
N MET A 520 -20.23 -17.09 15.27
CA MET A 520 -19.18 -16.52 14.44
C MET A 520 -19.43 -15.04 14.12
N GLY A 521 -20.68 -14.64 13.86
CA GLY A 521 -21.06 -13.26 13.59
C GLY A 521 -20.79 -12.31 14.77
N TYR A 522 -20.74 -12.80 16.01
CA TYR A 522 -20.38 -12.00 17.20
C TYR A 522 -18.90 -12.08 17.54
N VAL A 523 -18.27 -13.25 17.38
CA VAL A 523 -16.86 -13.46 17.73
C VAL A 523 -15.93 -12.70 16.77
N MET A 524 -16.26 -12.72 15.47
CA MET A 524 -15.43 -12.12 14.44
C MET A 524 -15.17 -10.61 14.67
N PRO A 525 -16.18 -9.73 14.91
CA PRO A 525 -15.93 -8.32 15.20
C PRO A 525 -15.07 -8.09 16.44
N LEU A 526 -15.25 -8.91 17.49
CA LEU A 526 -14.45 -8.82 18.71
C LEU A 526 -12.97 -9.19 18.45
N MET A 527 -12.73 -10.17 17.58
CA MET A 527 -11.39 -10.60 17.21
C MET A 527 -10.61 -9.54 16.41
N PHE A 528 -11.33 -8.63 15.73
CA PHE A 528 -10.71 -7.54 14.99
C PHE A 528 -10.37 -6.32 15.86
N ILE A 529 -10.87 -6.21 17.09
CA ILE A 529 -10.57 -5.07 17.98
C ILE A 529 -9.06 -4.84 18.12
N PRO A 530 -8.24 -5.84 18.46
CA PRO A 530 -6.80 -5.62 18.64
C PRO A 530 -6.10 -5.07 17.38
N VAL A 531 -6.50 -5.57 16.22
CA VAL A 531 -5.91 -5.13 14.94
C VAL A 531 -6.34 -3.71 14.60
N LEU A 532 -7.64 -3.41 14.72
CA LEU A 532 -8.19 -2.12 14.32
C LEU A 532 -7.95 -1.01 15.34
N ASN A 533 -7.54 -1.35 16.57
CA ASN A 533 -7.22 -0.38 17.62
C ASN A 533 -6.07 0.56 17.21
N SER A 534 -5.10 0.05 16.47
CA SER A 534 -3.95 0.83 15.96
C SER A 534 -4.13 1.33 14.52
N TYR A 535 -5.34 1.17 13.95
CA TYR A 535 -5.63 1.62 12.59
C TYR A 535 -6.12 3.07 12.54
N SER A 536 -6.14 3.65 11.33
CA SER A 536 -6.64 5.01 11.08
C SER A 536 -8.02 5.25 11.70
N ALA A 537 -8.14 6.32 12.48
CA ALA A 537 -9.39 6.78 13.11
C ALA A 537 -10.49 7.03 12.05
N ALA A 538 -10.11 7.55 10.87
CA ALA A 538 -11.02 7.74 9.74
C ALA A 538 -11.68 6.44 9.28
N LEU A 539 -10.95 5.32 9.25
CA LEU A 539 -11.49 4.02 8.86
C LEU A 539 -12.50 3.51 9.89
N SER A 540 -12.14 3.54 11.16
CA SER A 540 -13.02 3.10 12.26
C SER A 540 -14.27 3.98 12.33
N TYR A 541 -14.14 5.29 12.14
CA TYR A 541 -15.25 6.24 12.09
C TYR A 541 -16.16 5.97 10.86
N TYR A 542 -15.61 5.80 9.67
CA TYR A 542 -16.39 5.43 8.49
C TYR A 542 -17.21 4.16 8.73
N TYR A 543 -16.57 3.14 9.30
CA TYR A 543 -17.26 1.87 9.53
C TYR A 543 -18.37 1.98 10.56
N PHE A 544 -18.16 2.76 11.62
CA PHE A 544 -19.20 3.13 12.59
C PHE A 544 -20.38 3.82 11.88
N LEU A 545 -20.11 4.85 11.08
CA LEU A 545 -21.14 5.57 10.31
C LEU A 545 -21.87 4.66 9.33
N ALA A 546 -21.16 3.81 8.62
CA ALA A 546 -21.73 2.88 7.66
C ALA A 546 -22.71 1.91 8.33
N ASN A 547 -22.42 1.46 9.56
CA ASN A 547 -23.33 0.66 10.36
C ASN A 547 -24.55 1.46 10.79
N MET A 548 -24.38 2.69 11.27
CA MET A 548 -25.48 3.57 11.71
C MET A 548 -26.42 3.91 10.55
N VAL A 549 -25.88 4.25 9.38
CA VAL A 549 -26.70 4.51 8.17
C VAL A 549 -27.42 3.24 7.73
N SER A 550 -26.76 2.08 7.75
CA SER A 550 -27.41 0.80 7.42
C SER A 550 -28.55 0.47 8.39
N PHE A 551 -28.33 0.76 9.69
CA PHE A 551 -29.37 0.61 10.69
C PHE A 551 -30.56 1.54 10.41
N ALA A 552 -30.32 2.81 10.15
CA ALA A 552 -31.34 3.78 9.79
C ALA A 552 -32.12 3.37 8.52
N GLN A 553 -31.42 2.92 7.47
CA GLN A 553 -32.05 2.39 6.24
C GLN A 553 -32.93 1.17 6.53
N GLN A 554 -32.47 0.23 7.35
CA GLN A 554 -33.28 -0.94 7.72
C GLN A 554 -34.54 -0.54 8.51
N TRP A 555 -34.40 0.40 9.46
CA TRP A 555 -35.51 0.91 10.24
C TRP A 555 -36.55 1.62 9.37
N LEU A 556 -36.09 2.52 8.48
CA LEU A 556 -36.95 3.25 7.54
C LEU A 556 -37.72 2.31 6.61
N VAL A 557 -37.03 1.37 5.97
CA VAL A 557 -37.66 0.40 5.05
C VAL A 557 -38.68 -0.46 5.79
N ARG A 558 -38.37 -0.90 7.01
CA ARG A 558 -39.31 -1.68 7.82
C ARG A 558 -40.55 -0.89 8.22
N ARG A 559 -40.36 0.35 8.65
CA ARG A 559 -41.45 1.17 9.18
C ARG A 559 -42.40 1.64 8.10
N PHE A 560 -41.89 2.00 6.92
CA PHE A 560 -42.66 2.72 5.92
C PHE A 560 -42.95 1.90 4.65
N VAL A 561 -42.19 0.86 4.37
CA VAL A 561 -42.27 0.14 3.10
C VAL A 561 -42.72 -1.31 3.25
N ILE A 562 -42.32 -2.01 4.31
CA ILE A 562 -42.63 -3.43 4.52
C ILE A 562 -43.99 -3.55 5.20
N ASN A 563 -44.96 -4.15 4.46
CA ASN A 563 -46.22 -4.62 5.01
C ASN A 563 -46.12 -6.16 5.18
N GLU A 564 -46.04 -6.63 6.42
CA GLU A 564 -45.88 -8.08 6.74
C GLU A 564 -47.07 -8.92 6.22
N GLU A 565 -48.32 -8.39 6.27
CA GLU A 565 -49.49 -9.08 5.76
C GLU A 565 -49.47 -9.24 4.23
N ALA A 566 -49.04 -8.18 3.49
CA ALA A 566 -48.90 -8.25 2.05
C ALA A 566 -47.81 -9.25 1.64
N LEU A 567 -46.70 -9.31 2.41
CA LEU A 567 -45.66 -10.30 2.18
C LEU A 567 -46.12 -11.74 2.45
N LEU A 568 -46.91 -11.97 3.51
CA LEU A 568 -47.52 -13.26 3.81
C LEU A 568 -48.40 -13.73 2.64
N ARG A 569 -49.32 -12.88 2.17
CA ARG A 569 -50.16 -13.20 1.01
C ARG A 569 -49.35 -13.54 -0.23
N GLN A 570 -48.32 -12.79 -0.51
CA GLN A 570 -47.42 -13.05 -1.65
C GLN A 570 -46.69 -14.39 -1.52
N ILE A 571 -46.22 -14.74 -0.30
CA ILE A 571 -45.56 -16.03 -0.01
C ILE A 571 -46.56 -17.19 -0.20
N GLU A 572 -47.80 -17.07 0.31
CA GLU A 572 -48.84 -18.09 0.15
C GLU A 572 -49.24 -18.31 -1.32
N GLU A 573 -49.40 -17.22 -2.08
CA GLU A 573 -49.61 -17.29 -3.52
C GLU A 573 -48.47 -17.99 -4.26
N ASN A 574 -47.20 -17.67 -3.90
CA ASN A 574 -46.04 -18.31 -4.50
C ASN A 574 -46.00 -19.82 -4.18
N LYS A 575 -46.37 -20.24 -2.96
CA LYS A 575 -46.44 -21.66 -2.58
C LYS A 575 -47.46 -22.44 -3.39
N LYS A 576 -48.53 -21.81 -3.89
CA LYS A 576 -49.53 -22.41 -4.76
C LYS A 576 -49.08 -22.57 -6.21
N LYS A 577 -48.06 -21.85 -6.65
CA LYS A 577 -47.53 -21.91 -8.02
C LYS A 577 -46.60 -23.11 -8.21
N PRO A 578 -46.63 -23.79 -9.37
CA PRO A 578 -45.68 -24.86 -9.64
C PRO A 578 -44.24 -24.31 -9.62
N LEU A 579 -43.31 -25.07 -9.03
CA LEU A 579 -41.92 -24.72 -8.90
C LEU A 579 -41.29 -24.48 -10.28
N LYS A 580 -41.01 -23.23 -10.65
CA LYS A 580 -40.17 -22.92 -11.77
C LYS A 580 -38.72 -23.13 -11.33
N LYS A 581 -38.06 -24.18 -11.83
CA LYS A 581 -36.62 -24.38 -11.63
C LYS A 581 -35.89 -23.21 -12.26
N SER A 582 -34.99 -22.58 -11.54
CA SER A 582 -34.14 -21.53 -12.10
C SER A 582 -33.22 -22.12 -13.17
N SER A 583 -32.87 -21.34 -14.20
CA SER A 583 -31.95 -21.77 -15.26
C SER A 583 -30.59 -22.28 -14.72
N PHE A 584 -30.15 -21.74 -13.56
CA PHE A 584 -28.96 -22.19 -12.85
C PHE A 584 -29.16 -23.58 -12.21
N GLN A 585 -30.30 -23.84 -11.60
CA GLN A 585 -30.61 -25.14 -11.02
C GLN A 585 -30.74 -26.22 -12.10
N GLN A 586 -31.37 -25.90 -13.23
CA GLN A 586 -31.44 -26.81 -14.38
C GLN A 586 -30.02 -27.15 -14.88
N LYS A 587 -29.13 -26.16 -15.04
CA LYS A 587 -27.72 -26.39 -15.43
C LYS A 587 -26.96 -27.25 -14.41
N MET A 588 -27.16 -27.01 -13.10
CA MET A 588 -26.51 -27.81 -12.05
C MET A 588 -27.05 -29.24 -11.98
N GLU A 589 -28.36 -29.45 -12.16
CA GLU A 589 -28.94 -30.79 -12.26
C GLU A 589 -28.46 -31.53 -13.52
N ASP A 590 -28.35 -30.84 -14.66
CA ASP A 590 -27.82 -31.40 -15.89
C ASP A 590 -26.33 -31.76 -15.77
N LEU A 591 -25.54 -30.93 -15.11
CA LEU A 591 -24.14 -31.24 -14.77
C LEU A 591 -24.03 -32.42 -13.81
N ALA A 592 -24.87 -32.48 -12.78
CA ALA A 592 -24.90 -33.59 -11.84
C ALA A 592 -25.40 -34.90 -12.50
N LYS A 593 -26.37 -34.85 -13.43
CA LYS A 593 -26.78 -36.01 -14.25
C LYS A 593 -25.66 -36.49 -15.15
N LYS A 594 -25.00 -35.58 -15.90
CA LYS A 594 -23.84 -35.91 -16.74
C LYS A 594 -22.68 -36.52 -15.94
N ALA A 595 -22.39 -35.99 -14.73
CA ALA A 595 -21.38 -36.55 -13.84
C ALA A 595 -21.75 -37.95 -13.31
N ARG A 596 -23.05 -38.25 -13.09
CA ARG A 596 -23.55 -39.59 -12.71
C ARG A 596 -23.55 -40.57 -13.88
N GLU A 597 -23.84 -40.12 -15.09
CA GLU A 597 -23.79 -40.93 -16.30
C GLU A 597 -22.34 -41.31 -16.65
N ASN A 598 -21.41 -40.38 -16.56
CA ASN A 598 -19.97 -40.64 -16.76
C ASN A 598 -19.36 -41.59 -15.71
N ARG A 599 -19.94 -41.68 -14.49
CA ARG A 599 -19.54 -42.68 -13.49
C ARG A 599 -20.15 -44.08 -13.71
N LYS A 600 -21.19 -44.20 -14.52
CA LYS A 600 -21.85 -45.49 -14.82
C LYS A 600 -21.29 -46.18 -16.07
N THR A 601 -20.46 -45.52 -16.86
CA THR A 601 -19.78 -46.13 -18.03
C THR A 601 -18.46 -46.72 -17.55
N PRO A 602 -18.34 -48.09 -17.52
CA PRO A 602 -17.05 -48.72 -17.19
C PRO A 602 -16.02 -48.37 -18.31
N PRO A 603 -14.74 -48.23 -17.99
CA PRO A 603 -13.72 -47.98 -19.00
C PRO A 603 -13.67 -49.13 -20.01
N ASN A 604 -13.80 -48.79 -21.28
CA ASN A 604 -13.72 -49.72 -22.39
C ASN A 604 -12.31 -50.35 -22.41
N PRO A 605 -12.19 -51.72 -22.31
CA PRO A 605 -10.88 -52.38 -22.25
C PRO A 605 -10.33 -52.67 -23.67
N ARG A 606 -10.21 -51.62 -24.52
CA ARG A 606 -9.51 -51.73 -25.80
C ARG A 606 -8.68 -50.47 -26.03
N ASN A 607 -7.45 -50.54 -25.56
CA ASN A 607 -6.20 -50.12 -26.23
C ASN A 607 -5.06 -50.46 -25.27
N LYS A 608 -4.52 -51.65 -25.53
CA LYS A 608 -3.14 -51.97 -25.16
C LYS A 608 -2.27 -51.55 -26.31
#